data_fda444bdcef4bfe0499c38ac570f9c75
#
_entry.id   fda444bdcef4bfe0499c38ac570f9c75
#
_cell.length_a   1.000
_cell.length_b   1.000
_cell.length_c   1.000
_cell.angle_alpha   90.00
_cell.angle_beta   90.00
_cell.angle_gamma   90.00
#
_symmetry.space_group_name_H-M   'P 1'
#
loop_
_entity.id
_entity.type
_entity.pdbx_description
1 polymer ?
#
loop_
_entity_poly.entity_id
_entity_poly.type
_entity_poly.pdbx_seq_one_letter_code
_entity_poly.pdbx_strand_id
1 'polypeptide(L)'
;MYLPKHYKIVSGSGESKFPLAAFDKALRNAGIGDFNLVKVSSILPAHCMYSEEITLAPGSIIFAAYASVTITKGENGQTAVAVATAVNSDENGVIFETSSKKNLENCEILVENMCNEAMEERNRKIEKIEKSSQKIFATSEMFVSAISAVVMW
;
A
#
# COMPACT_ATOMS: atom_id res chain seq x y z
N MET A 1 19.77 -3.92 -14.90
CA MET A 1 18.33 -3.95 -14.51
C MET A 1 18.26 -3.56 -13.03
N TYR A 2 17.40 -2.60 -12.69
CA TYR A 2 17.22 -2.18 -11.30
C TYR A 2 16.32 -3.16 -10.56
N LEU A 3 16.73 -3.56 -9.36
CA LEU A 3 15.97 -4.43 -8.47
C LEU A 3 15.95 -3.79 -7.09
N PRO A 4 14.76 -3.44 -6.53
CA PRO A 4 14.66 -2.90 -5.18
C PRO A 4 15.24 -3.85 -4.14
N LYS A 5 15.92 -3.28 -3.14
CA LYS A 5 16.54 -4.03 -2.04
C LYS A 5 15.82 -3.86 -0.71
N HIS A 6 15.01 -2.82 -0.61
CA HIS A 6 14.27 -2.49 0.60
C HIS A 6 12.79 -2.28 0.30
N TYR A 7 11.95 -2.61 1.26
CA TYR A 7 10.53 -2.28 1.22
C TYR A 7 10.04 -1.77 2.57
N LYS A 8 8.96 -1.02 2.52
CA LYS A 8 8.18 -0.59 3.68
C LYS A 8 6.70 -0.69 3.35
N ILE A 9 5.91 -1.12 4.34
CA ILE A 9 4.44 -1.09 4.26
C ILE A 9 3.95 0.16 4.98
N VAL A 10 3.07 0.93 4.34
CA VAL A 10 2.58 2.21 4.85
C VAL A 10 1.11 2.40 4.56
N SER A 11 0.44 3.22 5.36
CA SER A 11 -0.89 3.72 5.07
C SER A 11 -1.08 5.11 5.70
N GLY A 12 -1.98 5.88 5.12
CA GLY A 12 -2.29 7.21 5.60
C GLY A 12 -3.58 7.75 5.02
N SER A 13 -4.11 8.79 5.65
CA SER A 13 -5.29 9.51 5.18
C SER A 13 -5.10 11.01 5.33
N GLY A 14 -5.85 11.78 4.55
CA GLY A 14 -5.79 13.24 4.58
C GLY A 14 -7.07 13.86 4.04
N GLU A 15 -7.32 15.08 4.45
CA GLU A 15 -8.53 15.83 4.12
C GLU A 15 -8.16 17.21 3.57
N SER A 16 -8.87 17.66 2.53
CA SER A 16 -8.66 18.96 1.91
C SER A 16 -9.88 19.42 1.11
N LYS A 17 -9.94 20.72 0.79
CA LYS A 17 -10.92 21.29 -0.15
C LYS A 17 -10.74 20.78 -1.59
N PHE A 18 -9.59 20.23 -1.91
CA PHE A 18 -9.24 19.72 -3.24
C PHE A 18 -8.90 18.24 -3.16
N PRO A 19 -9.42 17.41 -4.10
CA PRO A 19 -9.18 15.95 -4.08
C PRO A 19 -7.69 15.60 -4.13
N LEU A 20 -6.93 16.27 -5.00
CA LEU A 20 -5.50 16.01 -5.16
C LEU A 20 -4.68 16.44 -3.93
N ALA A 21 -5.08 17.55 -3.28
CA ALA A 21 -4.43 17.98 -2.03
C ALA A 21 -4.79 17.06 -0.85
N ALA A 22 -5.99 16.47 -0.83
CA ALA A 22 -6.35 15.44 0.15
C ALA A 22 -5.48 14.19 -0.02
N PHE A 23 -5.24 13.78 -1.27
CA PHE A 23 -4.35 12.66 -1.58
C PHE A 23 -2.88 12.97 -1.21
N ASP A 24 -2.36 14.15 -1.55
CA ASP A 24 -1.02 14.59 -1.13
C ASP A 24 -0.86 14.54 0.40
N LYS A 25 -1.87 14.99 1.14
CA LYS A 25 -1.87 14.91 2.60
C LYS A 25 -1.90 13.47 3.12
N ALA A 26 -2.62 12.58 2.43
CA ALA A 26 -2.61 11.15 2.75
C ALA A 26 -1.21 10.53 2.53
N LEU A 27 -0.50 10.90 1.47
CA LEU A 27 0.88 10.48 1.21
C LEU A 27 1.84 11.00 2.31
N ARG A 28 1.71 12.27 2.70
CA ARG A 28 2.53 12.84 3.79
C ARG A 28 2.28 12.13 5.12
N ASN A 29 1.03 11.86 5.46
CA ASN A 29 0.68 11.14 6.68
C ASN A 29 1.10 9.66 6.64
N ALA A 30 1.24 9.07 5.45
CA ALA A 30 1.84 7.75 5.24
C ALA A 30 3.39 7.77 5.29
N GLY A 31 4.02 8.95 5.37
CA GLY A 31 5.48 9.10 5.40
C GLY A 31 6.17 8.97 4.03
N ILE A 32 5.43 9.12 2.94
CA ILE A 32 5.92 8.99 1.56
C ILE A 32 5.58 10.20 0.66
N GLY A 33 5.13 11.31 1.24
CA GLY A 33 4.67 12.49 0.50
C GLY A 33 5.76 13.26 -0.25
N ASP A 34 7.02 13.09 0.14
CA ASP A 34 8.15 13.78 -0.49
C ASP A 34 8.84 12.96 -1.59
N PHE A 35 8.24 11.83 -2.00
CA PHE A 35 8.76 10.96 -3.05
C PHE A 35 7.86 10.95 -4.29
N ASN A 36 8.47 10.65 -5.45
CA ASN A 36 7.74 10.38 -6.68
C ASN A 36 7.42 8.89 -6.77
N LEU A 37 6.14 8.54 -6.83
CA LEU A 37 5.71 7.15 -6.88
C LEU A 37 5.60 6.65 -8.31
N VAL A 38 6.25 5.54 -8.60
CA VAL A 38 6.03 4.75 -9.82
C VAL A 38 5.22 3.52 -9.45
N LYS A 39 3.98 3.45 -9.96
CA LYS A 39 3.11 2.30 -9.69
C LYS A 39 3.64 1.05 -10.39
N VAL A 40 3.76 -0.03 -9.62
CA VAL A 40 4.19 -1.35 -10.10
C VAL A 40 3.14 -2.40 -9.79
N SER A 41 3.29 -3.58 -10.39
CA SER A 41 2.49 -4.75 -10.08
C SER A 41 3.00 -5.47 -8.81
N SER A 42 2.43 -6.59 -8.50
CA SER A 42 2.32 -7.24 -7.21
C SER A 42 3.50 -8.14 -6.81
N ILE A 43 4.72 -7.90 -7.25
CA ILE A 43 5.88 -8.75 -6.92
C ILE A 43 6.84 -8.05 -5.98
N LEU A 44 7.08 -8.67 -4.81
CA LEU A 44 8.19 -8.32 -3.93
C LEU A 44 9.44 -9.09 -4.39
N PRO A 45 10.53 -8.41 -4.77
CA PRO A 45 11.75 -9.10 -5.20
C PRO A 45 12.32 -10.04 -4.12
N ALA A 46 12.96 -11.13 -4.54
CA ALA A 46 13.76 -11.95 -3.64
C ALA A 46 14.85 -11.09 -2.97
N HIS A 47 15.19 -11.39 -1.73
CA HIS A 47 16.15 -10.63 -0.90
C HIS A 47 15.78 -9.17 -0.64
N CYS A 48 14.56 -8.74 -0.98
CA CYS A 48 14.08 -7.41 -0.63
C CYS A 48 13.73 -7.38 0.87
N MET A 49 14.43 -6.56 1.63
CA MET A 49 14.34 -6.54 3.10
C MET A 49 13.43 -5.41 3.58
N TYR A 50 12.69 -5.67 4.64
CA TYR A 50 11.96 -4.63 5.34
C TYR A 50 12.91 -3.57 5.92
N SER A 51 12.55 -2.30 5.77
CA SER A 51 13.25 -1.17 6.37
C SER A 51 12.27 -0.22 7.04
N GLU A 52 12.53 0.12 8.29
CA GLU A 52 11.71 1.06 9.06
C GLU A 52 11.82 2.49 8.52
N GLU A 53 12.98 2.86 7.98
CA GLU A 53 13.26 4.21 7.48
C GLU A 53 13.54 4.20 5.97
N ILE A 54 13.01 5.20 5.28
CA ILE A 54 13.32 5.47 3.88
C ILE A 54 14.43 6.53 3.85
N THR A 55 15.67 6.09 3.61
CA THR A 55 16.88 6.94 3.63
C THR A 55 17.19 7.56 2.27
N LEU A 56 16.16 8.04 1.57
CA LEU A 56 16.29 8.67 0.26
C LEU A 56 16.06 10.18 0.34
N ALA A 57 16.68 10.93 -0.56
CA ALA A 57 16.45 12.36 -0.65
C ALA A 57 15.02 12.67 -1.13
N PRO A 58 14.39 13.77 -0.66
CA PRO A 58 13.12 14.23 -1.21
C PRO A 58 13.18 14.38 -2.74
N GLY A 59 12.09 14.01 -3.43
CA GLY A 59 12.02 13.98 -4.88
C GLY A 59 12.54 12.69 -5.53
N SER A 60 13.13 11.77 -4.75
CA SER A 60 13.53 10.47 -5.27
C SER A 60 12.35 9.68 -5.82
N ILE A 61 12.62 8.87 -6.84
CA ILE A 61 11.64 7.93 -7.40
C ILE A 61 11.66 6.64 -6.57
N ILE A 62 10.50 6.23 -6.09
CA ILE A 62 10.29 4.95 -5.42
C ILE A 62 9.20 4.16 -6.12
N PHE A 63 9.33 2.84 -6.13
CA PHE A 63 8.31 1.95 -6.68
C PHE A 63 7.24 1.69 -5.62
N ALA A 64 5.97 1.65 -6.02
CA ALA A 64 4.86 1.46 -5.10
C ALA A 64 3.77 0.56 -5.69
N ALA A 65 3.44 -0.51 -4.98
CA ALA A 65 2.17 -1.22 -5.15
C ALA A 65 1.19 -0.60 -4.15
N TYR A 66 0.14 0.09 -4.63
CA TYR A 66 -0.77 0.81 -3.75
C TYR A 66 -2.21 0.85 -4.25
N ALA A 67 -3.12 0.92 -3.30
CA ALA A 67 -4.52 1.29 -3.51
C ALA A 67 -4.82 2.63 -2.83
N SER A 68 -5.66 3.43 -3.45
CA SER A 68 -6.14 4.69 -2.90
C SER A 68 -7.63 4.88 -3.17
N VAL A 69 -8.27 5.68 -2.34
CA VAL A 69 -9.66 6.08 -2.51
C VAL A 69 -9.83 7.51 -2.03
N THR A 70 -10.63 8.29 -2.75
CA THR A 70 -11.05 9.63 -2.33
C THR A 70 -12.56 9.65 -2.24
N ILE A 71 -13.08 10.13 -1.12
CA ILE A 71 -14.51 10.19 -0.77
C ILE A 71 -14.96 11.61 -0.51
N THR A 72 -16.25 11.80 -0.61
CA THR A 72 -16.98 13.05 -0.31
C THR A 72 -17.94 12.85 0.84
N LYS A 73 -18.51 13.94 1.34
CA LYS A 73 -19.44 13.98 2.48
C LYS A 73 -20.49 12.86 2.43
N GLY A 74 -20.59 12.14 3.53
CA GLY A 74 -21.52 11.03 3.71
C GLY A 74 -21.05 9.68 3.16
N GLU A 75 -19.90 9.65 2.46
CA GLU A 75 -19.30 8.42 1.95
C GLU A 75 -18.33 7.78 2.96
N ASN A 76 -18.20 6.47 2.87
CA ASN A 76 -17.18 5.67 3.52
C ASN A 76 -16.15 5.19 2.48
N GLY A 77 -14.94 5.01 2.93
CA GLY A 77 -13.89 4.42 2.09
C GLY A 77 -12.94 3.57 2.92
N GLN A 78 -12.31 2.61 2.27
CA GLN A 78 -11.23 1.84 2.86
C GLN A 78 -10.19 1.50 1.81
N THR A 79 -8.96 1.38 2.27
CA THR A 79 -7.82 0.85 1.51
C THR A 79 -7.12 -0.21 2.33
N ALA A 80 -6.54 -1.19 1.67
CA ALA A 80 -5.65 -2.15 2.31
C ALA A 80 -4.55 -2.60 1.36
N VAL A 81 -3.43 -2.97 1.93
CA VAL A 81 -2.32 -3.62 1.24
C VAL A 81 -1.81 -4.76 2.12
N ALA A 82 -1.40 -5.85 1.50
CA ALA A 82 -0.68 -6.93 2.14
C ALA A 82 0.57 -7.28 1.35
N VAL A 83 1.61 -7.70 2.06
CA VAL A 83 2.83 -8.27 1.48
C VAL A 83 3.10 -9.63 2.13
N ALA A 84 3.29 -10.65 1.31
CA ALA A 84 3.69 -11.99 1.76
C ALA A 84 5.13 -12.26 1.34
N THR A 85 5.97 -12.66 2.31
CA THR A 85 7.34 -13.10 2.05
C THR A 85 7.41 -14.63 2.01
N ALA A 86 8.34 -15.16 1.21
CA ALA A 86 8.59 -16.60 1.14
C ALA A 86 9.60 -17.05 2.20
N VAL A 87 9.43 -18.27 2.73
CA VAL A 87 10.40 -18.90 3.64
C VAL A 87 11.78 -19.03 2.99
N ASN A 88 11.81 -19.38 1.70
CA ASN A 88 13.05 -19.39 0.93
C ASN A 88 13.33 -17.97 0.42
N SER A 89 14.39 -17.34 0.92
CA SER A 89 14.78 -15.97 0.56
C SER A 89 15.18 -15.78 -0.90
N ASP A 90 15.48 -16.86 -1.63
CA ASP A 90 15.77 -16.84 -3.07
C ASP A 90 14.49 -16.74 -3.91
N GLU A 91 13.33 -16.88 -3.28
CA GLU A 91 12.03 -16.76 -3.93
C GLU A 91 11.43 -15.36 -3.72
N ASN A 92 10.76 -14.85 -4.76
CA ASN A 92 10.03 -13.59 -4.61
C ASN A 92 8.77 -13.77 -3.76
N GLY A 93 8.42 -12.72 -3.04
CA GLY A 93 7.11 -12.57 -2.40
C GLY A 93 6.08 -11.96 -3.34
N VAL A 94 4.89 -11.71 -2.79
CA VAL A 94 3.77 -11.07 -3.49
C VAL A 94 3.23 -9.90 -2.68
N ILE A 95 2.63 -8.95 -3.39
CA ILE A 95 1.96 -7.78 -2.79
C ILE A 95 0.56 -7.71 -3.40
N PHE A 96 -0.46 -7.47 -2.58
CA PHE A 96 -1.81 -7.18 -3.06
C PHE A 96 -2.38 -5.97 -2.37
N GLU A 97 -3.08 -5.15 -3.14
CA GLU A 97 -3.74 -3.96 -2.67
C GLU A 97 -5.17 -3.87 -3.19
N THR A 98 -6.04 -3.23 -2.41
CA THR A 98 -7.44 -2.98 -2.79
C THR A 98 -8.00 -1.75 -2.12
N SER A 99 -9.02 -1.18 -2.71
CA SER A 99 -9.80 -0.08 -2.15
C SER A 99 -11.30 -0.24 -2.41
N SER A 100 -12.12 0.33 -1.53
CA SER A 100 -13.57 0.32 -1.67
C SER A 100 -14.17 1.61 -1.16
N LYS A 101 -15.21 2.12 -1.84
CA LYS A 101 -16.08 3.22 -1.36
C LYS A 101 -17.33 2.72 -0.65
N LYS A 102 -17.61 1.44 -0.72
CA LYS A 102 -18.76 0.82 -0.07
C LYS A 102 -18.24 -0.28 0.84
N ASN A 103 -18.51 -0.19 2.12
CA ASN A 103 -18.05 -1.17 3.13
C ASN A 103 -18.67 -2.57 2.96
N LEU A 104 -18.74 -3.09 1.74
CA LEU A 104 -19.32 -4.39 1.44
C LEU A 104 -18.37 -5.55 1.76
N GLU A 105 -17.04 -5.30 1.74
CA GLU A 105 -16.03 -6.30 2.03
C GLU A 105 -14.94 -5.69 2.92
N ASN A 106 -14.35 -6.53 3.78
CA ASN A 106 -13.18 -6.13 4.54
C ASN A 106 -11.95 -6.22 3.64
N CYS A 107 -11.45 -5.06 3.19
CA CYS A 107 -10.29 -4.98 2.31
C CYS A 107 -9.05 -5.67 2.89
N GLU A 108 -8.86 -5.65 4.20
CA GLU A 108 -7.74 -6.27 4.89
C GLU A 108 -7.75 -7.80 4.79
N ILE A 109 -8.93 -8.41 4.95
CA ILE A 109 -9.13 -9.85 4.75
C ILE A 109 -8.93 -10.23 3.28
N LEU A 110 -9.44 -9.39 2.38
CA LEU A 110 -9.36 -9.66 0.94
C LEU A 110 -7.91 -9.68 0.45
N VAL A 111 -7.08 -8.70 0.82
CA VAL A 111 -5.66 -8.68 0.41
C VAL A 111 -4.86 -9.84 1.01
N GLU A 112 -5.18 -10.27 2.23
CA GLU A 112 -4.56 -11.44 2.85
C GLU A 112 -4.90 -12.73 2.10
N ASN A 113 -6.17 -12.92 1.74
CA ASN A 113 -6.61 -14.08 0.97
C ASN A 113 -5.95 -14.11 -0.41
N MET A 114 -5.83 -12.96 -1.09
CA MET A 114 -5.12 -12.86 -2.38
C MET A 114 -3.63 -13.22 -2.25
N CYS A 115 -2.96 -12.81 -1.17
CA CYS A 115 -1.58 -13.21 -0.89
C CYS A 115 -1.46 -14.73 -0.70
N ASN A 116 -2.35 -15.34 0.09
CA ASN A 116 -2.35 -16.78 0.33
C ASN A 116 -2.51 -17.57 -0.97
N GLU A 117 -3.54 -17.25 -1.76
CA GLU A 117 -3.80 -17.89 -3.05
C GLU A 117 -2.61 -17.77 -4.00
N ALA A 118 -2.08 -16.55 -4.15
CA ALA A 118 -0.97 -16.30 -5.08
C ALA A 118 0.34 -16.99 -4.70
N MET A 119 0.60 -17.17 -3.40
CA MET A 119 1.77 -17.91 -2.92
C MET A 119 1.57 -19.42 -3.07
N GLU A 120 0.36 -19.94 -2.81
CA GLU A 120 0.01 -21.34 -3.02
C GLU A 120 0.15 -21.74 -4.50
N GLU A 121 -0.40 -20.93 -5.41
CA GLU A 121 -0.27 -21.18 -6.87
C GLU A 121 1.18 -21.19 -7.36
N ARG A 122 2.08 -20.49 -6.65
CA ARG A 122 3.53 -20.49 -6.93
C ARG A 122 4.28 -21.62 -6.22
N ASN A 123 3.59 -22.48 -5.47
CA ASN A 123 4.17 -23.53 -4.61
C ASN A 123 5.21 -22.97 -3.63
N ARG A 124 4.93 -21.80 -3.04
CA ARG A 124 5.81 -21.13 -2.07
C ARG A 124 5.22 -21.16 -0.67
N LYS A 125 6.04 -21.49 0.31
CA LYS A 125 5.68 -21.39 1.72
C LYS A 125 5.81 -19.95 2.18
N ILE A 126 4.76 -19.46 2.81
CA ILE A 126 4.73 -18.12 3.40
C ILE A 126 5.52 -18.14 4.70
N GLU A 127 6.49 -17.23 4.83
CA GLU A 127 7.16 -16.92 6.08
C GLU A 127 6.32 -15.96 6.92
N LYS A 128 5.85 -14.87 6.29
CA LYS A 128 5.14 -13.79 6.97
C LYS A 128 4.17 -13.11 6.00
N ILE A 129 3.02 -12.68 6.52
CA ILE A 129 2.15 -11.70 5.85
C ILE A 129 2.06 -10.46 6.74
N GLU A 130 2.40 -9.31 6.18
CA GLU A 130 2.21 -8.01 6.80
C GLU A 130 1.10 -7.25 6.07
N LYS A 131 0.31 -6.50 6.82
CA LYS A 131 -0.82 -5.72 6.30
C LYS A 131 -0.80 -4.29 6.82
N SER A 132 -1.32 -3.38 6.03
CA SER A 132 -1.66 -2.03 6.47
C SER A 132 -2.96 -1.58 5.80
N SER A 133 -3.78 -0.85 6.52
CA SER A 133 -5.09 -0.42 6.02
C SER A 133 -5.48 0.95 6.56
N GLN A 134 -6.40 1.61 5.85
CA GLN A 134 -7.08 2.82 6.30
C GLN A 134 -8.58 2.66 6.10
N LYS A 135 -9.35 3.12 7.09
CA LYS A 135 -10.79 3.32 6.99
C LYS A 135 -11.07 4.80 7.17
N ILE A 136 -11.81 5.37 6.26
CA ILE A 136 -12.13 6.80 6.24
C ILE A 136 -13.63 7.03 6.11
N PHE A 137 -14.07 8.14 6.68
CA PHE A 137 -15.44 8.61 6.60
C PHE A 137 -15.43 10.14 6.45
N ALA A 138 -16.16 10.67 5.48
CA ALA A 138 -16.23 12.11 5.23
C ALA A 138 -17.48 12.73 5.89
N THR A 139 -17.28 13.56 6.92
CA THR A 139 -18.33 14.24 7.68
C THR A 139 -18.54 15.69 7.26
N SER A 140 -17.58 16.28 6.58
CA SER A 140 -17.60 17.67 6.12
C SER A 140 -17.70 17.78 4.60
N GLU A 141 -17.74 19.01 4.08
CA GLU A 141 -17.70 19.29 2.63
C GLU A 141 -16.31 19.10 2.02
N MET A 142 -15.31 18.69 2.82
CA MET A 142 -13.97 18.41 2.30
C MET A 142 -13.88 17.01 1.73
N PHE A 143 -12.95 16.83 0.78
CA PHE A 143 -12.56 15.53 0.28
C PHE A 143 -11.67 14.83 1.31
N VAL A 144 -11.87 13.54 1.50
CA VAL A 144 -11.01 12.69 2.34
C VAL A 144 -10.40 11.62 1.44
N SER A 145 -9.08 11.52 1.45
CA SER A 145 -8.32 10.49 0.73
C SER A 145 -7.63 9.53 1.68
N ALA A 146 -7.52 8.28 1.26
CA ALA A 146 -6.70 7.28 1.92
C ALA A 146 -5.80 6.56 0.91
N ILE A 147 -4.65 6.10 1.39
CA ILE A 147 -3.72 5.25 0.66
C ILE A 147 -3.25 4.12 1.57
N SER A 148 -3.05 2.94 1.00
CA SER A 148 -2.29 1.83 1.59
C SER A 148 -1.32 1.31 0.53
N ALA A 149 -0.04 1.19 0.88
CA ALA A 149 1.02 0.92 -0.07
C ALA A 149 2.12 0.02 0.50
N VAL A 150 2.74 -0.77 -0.37
CA VAL A 150 4.10 -1.26 -0.19
C VAL A 150 5.00 -0.45 -1.11
N VAL A 151 5.94 0.27 -0.54
CA VAL A 151 6.94 1.04 -1.28
C VAL A 151 8.26 0.31 -1.28
N MET A 152 9.01 0.42 -2.39
CA MET A 152 10.26 -0.32 -2.62
C MET A 152 11.32 0.60 -3.24
N TRP A 153 12.59 0.45 -2.82
CA TRP A 153 13.73 1.24 -3.29
C TRP A 153 15.06 0.50 -3.24
#